data_dce60cf5e15ba3fff821cca72e88fcdf
#
_entry.id   dce60cf5e15ba3fff821cca72e88fcdf
#
_cell.length_a   1.000
_cell.length_b   1.000
_cell.length_c   1.000
_cell.angle_alpha   90.00
_cell.angle_beta   90.00
_cell.angle_gamma   90.00
#
_symmetry.space_group_name_H-M   'P 1'
#
loop_
_entity.id
_entity.type
_entity.pdbx_description
1 polymer ?
#
loop_
_entity_poly.entity_id
_entity_poly.type
_entity_poly.pdbx_seq_one_letter_code
_entity_poly.pdbx_strand_id
1 'polypeptide(L)'
;MNNSHLAAQYRKHFSATARLMLKKNLIKPTETHLDYGCGRGGDTEKLRSLGYSSARFDPYYFPNTPKCADVVTMSYVLNVIADPQERREALLNAWKLAKKRLIVSSNVRGGGIDKGEFTPLGTFTKSYSHIELKAYIQSVLGFEAIKLTKDKFLICRNISRQFTPLHYDQVIKHSEAIAATGWIAPMNAVIKGFCWDFKKVPGYDPIDTGIYP
;
A
#
# COMPACT_ATOMS: atom_id res chain seq x y z
N MET A 1 -16.85 -5.49 16.80
CA MET A 1 -17.31 -4.77 15.60
C MET A 1 -16.15 -3.99 15.03
N ASN A 2 -15.91 -4.08 13.74
CA ASN A 2 -14.84 -3.31 13.09
C ASN A 2 -15.32 -1.86 12.84
N ASN A 3 -14.76 -0.90 13.58
CA ASN A 3 -15.09 0.52 13.49
C ASN A 3 -14.25 1.27 12.42
N SER A 4 -13.65 0.56 11.49
CA SER A 4 -12.77 1.16 10.46
C SER A 4 -13.44 2.24 9.63
N HIS A 5 -14.76 2.18 9.46
CA HIS A 5 -15.56 3.18 8.75
C HIS A 5 -15.51 4.57 9.42
N LEU A 6 -15.31 4.64 10.73
CA LEU A 6 -15.17 5.91 11.45
C LEU A 6 -13.85 6.64 11.12
N ALA A 7 -12.86 5.94 10.58
CA ALA A 7 -11.62 6.54 10.09
C ALA A 7 -11.78 7.26 8.75
N ALA A 8 -12.89 7.04 8.03
CA ALA A 8 -13.15 7.63 6.72
C ALA A 8 -13.49 9.12 6.82
N GLN A 9 -12.58 9.97 6.36
CA GLN A 9 -12.74 11.43 6.36
C GLN A 9 -13.37 11.91 5.05
N TYR A 10 -14.27 12.89 5.15
CA TYR A 10 -14.70 13.65 3.99
C TYR A 10 -13.58 14.61 3.55
N ARG A 11 -13.26 14.62 2.25
CA ARG A 11 -12.19 15.45 1.69
C ARG A 11 -12.73 16.37 0.58
N LYS A 12 -12.56 17.69 0.76
CA LYS A 12 -12.87 18.67 -0.28
C LYS A 12 -11.99 18.51 -1.53
N HIS A 13 -10.73 18.09 -1.34
CA HIS A 13 -9.75 17.91 -2.40
C HIS A 13 -9.46 16.41 -2.63
N PHE A 14 -8.83 16.11 -3.76
CA PHE A 14 -8.32 14.77 -4.02
C PHE A 14 -7.40 14.28 -2.90
N SER A 15 -7.46 12.99 -2.60
CA SER A 15 -6.45 12.34 -1.76
C SER A 15 -5.05 12.49 -2.36
N ALA A 16 -4.03 12.30 -1.54
CA ALA A 16 -2.65 12.32 -2.02
C ALA A 16 -2.39 11.22 -3.07
N THR A 17 -3.09 10.09 -2.98
CA THR A 17 -3.00 8.99 -3.95
C THR A 17 -3.62 9.36 -5.27
N ALA A 18 -4.84 9.90 -5.29
CA ALA A 18 -5.51 10.30 -6.52
C ALA A 18 -4.76 11.45 -7.23
N ARG A 19 -4.26 12.45 -6.47
CA ARG A 19 -3.40 13.49 -7.04
C ARG A 19 -2.14 12.96 -7.69
N LEU A 20 -1.47 12.00 -7.04
CA LEU A 20 -0.27 11.37 -7.59
C LEU A 20 -0.58 10.57 -8.85
N MET A 21 -1.68 9.80 -8.83
CA MET A 21 -2.16 9.03 -9.97
C MET A 21 -2.36 9.92 -11.21
N LEU A 22 -3.04 11.06 -11.04
CA LEU A 22 -3.27 12.03 -12.11
C LEU A 22 -1.95 12.69 -12.54
N LYS A 23 -1.15 13.20 -11.59
CA LYS A 23 0.13 13.89 -11.86
C LYS A 23 1.11 13.02 -12.64
N LYS A 24 1.13 11.72 -12.38
CA LYS A 24 2.04 10.76 -13.04
C LYS A 24 1.42 10.06 -14.25
N ASN A 25 0.22 10.47 -14.68
CA ASN A 25 -0.51 9.85 -15.79
C ASN A 25 -0.66 8.32 -15.62
N LEU A 26 -0.91 7.86 -14.38
CA LEU A 26 -1.10 6.45 -14.06
C LEU A 26 -2.51 5.95 -14.41
N ILE A 27 -3.38 6.81 -14.87
CA ILE A 27 -4.68 6.52 -15.46
C ILE A 27 -4.84 7.34 -16.75
N LYS A 28 -5.35 6.71 -17.80
CA LYS A 28 -5.73 7.37 -19.06
C LYS A 28 -7.22 7.70 -19.04
N PRO A 29 -7.68 8.74 -19.76
CA PRO A 29 -9.12 9.07 -19.84
C PRO A 29 -10.00 7.91 -20.36
N THR A 30 -9.43 7.02 -21.18
CA THR A 30 -10.11 5.85 -21.75
C THR A 30 -10.11 4.64 -20.82
N GLU A 31 -9.41 4.68 -19.67
CA GLU A 31 -9.33 3.58 -18.72
C GLU A 31 -10.40 3.70 -17.63
N THR A 32 -10.87 2.55 -17.18
CA THR A 32 -11.77 2.45 -16.04
C THR A 32 -11.01 2.48 -14.72
N HIS A 33 -11.59 3.11 -13.71
CA HIS A 33 -11.04 3.22 -12.36
C HIS A 33 -11.99 2.63 -11.31
N LEU A 34 -11.41 2.00 -10.28
CA LEU A 34 -12.12 1.59 -9.06
C LEU A 34 -11.35 2.11 -7.84
N ASP A 35 -12.04 2.85 -6.99
CA ASP A 35 -11.55 3.22 -5.65
C ASP A 35 -12.01 2.16 -4.64
N TYR A 36 -11.09 1.27 -4.24
CA TYR A 36 -11.34 0.16 -3.33
C TYR A 36 -11.06 0.59 -1.87
N GLY A 37 -12.09 0.58 -1.04
CA GLY A 37 -12.06 1.18 0.29
C GLY A 37 -12.14 2.71 0.20
N CYS A 38 -13.05 3.20 -0.63
CA CYS A 38 -13.20 4.62 -0.95
C CYS A 38 -13.71 5.49 0.21
N GLY A 39 -14.12 4.89 1.33
CA GLY A 39 -14.80 5.58 2.41
C GLY A 39 -16.01 6.33 1.88
N ARG A 40 -16.06 7.65 2.07
CA ARG A 40 -17.18 8.51 1.63
C ARG A 40 -17.19 8.82 0.13
N GLY A 41 -16.30 8.24 -0.68
CA GLY A 41 -16.33 8.29 -2.15
C GLY A 41 -15.88 9.60 -2.80
N GLY A 42 -15.24 10.49 -2.06
CA GLY A 42 -14.91 11.82 -2.56
C GLY A 42 -13.93 11.85 -3.75
N ASP A 43 -12.98 10.91 -3.83
CA ASP A 43 -12.06 10.84 -4.99
C ASP A 43 -12.80 10.37 -6.26
N THR A 44 -13.70 9.39 -6.12
CA THR A 44 -14.51 8.88 -7.23
C THR A 44 -15.39 9.98 -7.85
N GLU A 45 -16.05 10.79 -7.01
CA GLU A 45 -16.90 11.88 -7.48
C GLU A 45 -16.10 12.93 -8.26
N LYS A 46 -14.93 13.32 -7.74
CA LYS A 46 -14.04 14.26 -8.41
C LYS A 46 -13.43 13.72 -9.71
N LEU A 47 -13.09 12.43 -9.76
CA LEU A 47 -12.62 11.80 -11.01
C LEU A 47 -13.72 11.80 -12.08
N ARG A 48 -14.98 11.51 -11.68
CA ARG A 48 -16.13 11.59 -12.58
C ARG A 48 -16.36 13.00 -13.11
N SER A 49 -16.21 14.03 -12.26
CA SER A 49 -16.36 15.43 -12.72
C SER A 49 -15.26 15.84 -13.70
N LEU A 50 -14.11 15.16 -13.70
CA LEU A 50 -13.05 15.33 -14.71
C LEU A 50 -13.22 14.42 -15.95
N GLY A 51 -14.34 13.70 -16.07
CA GLY A 51 -14.62 12.84 -17.23
C GLY A 51 -14.04 11.42 -17.14
N TYR A 52 -13.44 11.01 -16.01
CA TYR A 52 -12.95 9.63 -15.87
C TYR A 52 -14.09 8.65 -15.54
N SER A 53 -14.05 7.46 -16.13
CA SER A 53 -14.94 6.35 -15.77
C SER A 53 -14.49 5.75 -14.43
N SER A 54 -15.02 6.25 -13.32
CA SER A 54 -14.62 5.87 -11.96
C SER A 54 -15.76 5.21 -11.19
N ALA A 55 -15.50 4.06 -10.59
CA ALA A 55 -16.37 3.33 -9.68
C ALA A 55 -15.82 3.41 -8.25
N ARG A 56 -16.66 3.05 -7.27
CA ARG A 56 -16.32 3.05 -5.85
C ARG A 56 -16.82 1.79 -5.18
N PHE A 57 -16.05 1.33 -4.20
CA PHE A 57 -16.43 0.25 -3.30
C PHE A 57 -15.93 0.56 -1.90
N ASP A 58 -16.79 0.37 -0.93
CA ASP A 58 -16.46 0.41 0.50
C ASP A 58 -17.45 -0.50 1.23
N PRO A 59 -17.00 -1.40 2.11
CA PRO A 59 -17.89 -2.37 2.75
C PRO A 59 -18.97 -1.74 3.63
N TYR A 60 -18.77 -0.51 4.09
CA TYR A 60 -19.73 0.21 4.93
C TYR A 60 -20.54 1.24 4.13
N TYR A 61 -19.87 2.13 3.38
CA TYR A 61 -20.53 3.24 2.71
C TYR A 61 -21.11 2.88 1.34
N PHE A 62 -20.50 1.93 0.64
CA PHE A 62 -20.88 1.51 -0.71
C PHE A 62 -20.70 -0.01 -0.86
N PRO A 63 -21.55 -0.83 -0.18
CA PRO A 63 -21.38 -2.30 -0.07
C PRO A 63 -21.82 -3.08 -1.32
N ASN A 64 -21.85 -2.44 -2.47
CA ASN A 64 -22.15 -3.07 -3.75
C ASN A 64 -21.01 -3.97 -4.23
N THR A 65 -21.32 -4.98 -5.04
CA THR A 65 -20.29 -5.84 -5.62
C THR A 65 -19.38 -5.03 -6.56
N PRO A 66 -18.08 -4.92 -6.28
CA PRO A 66 -17.17 -4.15 -7.10
C PRO A 66 -16.90 -4.86 -8.44
N LYS A 67 -16.81 -4.09 -9.52
CA LYS A 67 -16.42 -4.60 -10.83
C LYS A 67 -14.95 -4.39 -11.11
N CYS A 68 -14.36 -5.28 -11.93
CA CYS A 68 -12.98 -5.12 -12.38
C CYS A 68 -12.79 -3.79 -13.14
N ALA A 69 -11.64 -3.14 -12.91
CA ALA A 69 -11.25 -1.90 -13.56
C ALA A 69 -9.80 -1.97 -14.07
N ASP A 70 -9.45 -1.13 -15.04
CA ASP A 70 -8.08 -1.06 -15.55
C ASP A 70 -7.10 -0.61 -14.47
N VAL A 71 -7.50 0.36 -13.67
CA VAL A 71 -6.74 0.91 -12.55
C VAL A 71 -7.56 0.79 -11.27
N VAL A 72 -6.99 0.20 -10.23
CA VAL A 72 -7.57 0.17 -8.89
C VAL A 72 -6.70 0.98 -7.95
N THR A 73 -7.31 1.84 -7.14
CA THR A 73 -6.64 2.49 -6.01
C THR A 73 -7.11 1.86 -4.69
N MET A 74 -6.17 1.64 -3.78
CA MET A 74 -6.42 1.20 -2.41
C MET A 74 -5.72 2.18 -1.47
N SER A 75 -6.47 3.22 -1.05
CA SER A 75 -5.89 4.40 -0.40
C SER A 75 -6.12 4.36 1.11
N TYR A 76 -5.05 4.12 1.88
CA TYR A 76 -5.07 4.10 3.36
C TYR A 76 -6.07 3.10 3.96
N VAL A 77 -6.27 1.96 3.29
CA VAL A 77 -7.13 0.86 3.76
C VAL A 77 -6.35 -0.08 4.67
N LEU A 78 -5.11 -0.45 4.30
CA LEU A 78 -4.31 -1.42 5.04
C LEU A 78 -4.00 -0.99 6.48
N ASN A 79 -3.97 0.30 6.74
CA ASN A 79 -3.63 0.84 8.05
C ASN A 79 -4.82 0.91 9.03
N VAL A 80 -6.04 0.64 8.58
CA VAL A 80 -7.25 0.71 9.42
C VAL A 80 -7.91 -0.66 9.66
N ILE A 81 -7.39 -1.71 9.04
CA ILE A 81 -7.86 -3.09 9.25
C ILE A 81 -7.00 -3.73 10.34
N ALA A 82 -7.60 -4.06 11.48
CA ALA A 82 -6.91 -4.63 12.63
C ALA A 82 -6.49 -6.08 12.39
N ASP A 83 -7.38 -6.90 11.87
CA ASP A 83 -7.13 -8.31 11.61
C ASP A 83 -6.14 -8.47 10.42
N PRO A 84 -4.98 -9.13 10.64
CA PRO A 84 -4.00 -9.38 9.60
C PRO A 84 -4.55 -10.21 8.43
N GLN A 85 -5.45 -11.16 8.69
CA GLN A 85 -6.04 -12.01 7.66
C GLN A 85 -7.02 -11.19 6.79
N GLU A 86 -7.92 -10.42 7.41
CA GLU A 86 -8.82 -9.50 6.72
C GLU A 86 -8.02 -8.49 5.87
N ARG A 87 -6.91 -7.97 6.41
CA ARG A 87 -6.02 -7.04 5.71
C ARG A 87 -5.38 -7.68 4.48
N ARG A 88 -4.94 -8.94 4.60
CA ARG A 88 -4.41 -9.73 3.48
C ARG A 88 -5.47 -9.96 2.40
N GLU A 89 -6.67 -10.35 2.80
CA GLU A 89 -7.78 -10.60 1.88
C GLU A 89 -8.22 -9.34 1.16
N ALA A 90 -8.29 -8.21 1.85
CA ALA A 90 -8.60 -6.93 1.23
C ALA A 90 -7.61 -6.57 0.12
N LEU A 91 -6.30 -6.77 0.36
CA LEU A 91 -5.27 -6.51 -0.64
C LEU A 91 -5.36 -7.47 -1.84
N LEU A 92 -5.58 -8.76 -1.58
CA LEU A 92 -5.79 -9.77 -2.64
C LEU A 92 -7.04 -9.46 -3.48
N ASN A 93 -8.13 -9.05 -2.84
CA ASN A 93 -9.38 -8.72 -3.53
C ASN A 93 -9.22 -7.45 -4.38
N ALA A 94 -8.56 -6.42 -3.88
CA ALA A 94 -8.25 -5.24 -4.67
C ALA A 94 -7.38 -5.60 -5.90
N TRP A 95 -6.39 -6.48 -5.73
CA TRP A 95 -5.56 -6.97 -6.83
C TRP A 95 -6.34 -7.80 -7.87
N LYS A 96 -7.23 -8.69 -7.43
CA LYS A 96 -8.08 -9.47 -8.34
C LYS A 96 -8.91 -8.58 -9.27
N LEU A 97 -9.37 -7.43 -8.76
CA LEU A 97 -10.18 -6.48 -9.51
C LEU A 97 -9.36 -5.58 -10.46
N ALA A 98 -8.05 -5.49 -10.28
CA ALA A 98 -7.17 -4.68 -11.12
C ALA A 98 -6.83 -5.42 -12.42
N LYS A 99 -7.30 -4.94 -13.58
CA LYS A 99 -6.98 -5.51 -14.90
C LYS A 99 -5.54 -5.20 -15.34
N LYS A 100 -5.05 -3.99 -15.06
CA LYS A 100 -3.73 -3.54 -15.50
C LYS A 100 -2.81 -3.18 -14.33
N ARG A 101 -3.31 -2.39 -13.36
CA ARG A 101 -2.49 -1.86 -12.27
C ARG A 101 -3.29 -1.61 -11.00
N LEU A 102 -2.59 -1.78 -9.87
CA LEU A 102 -3.07 -1.44 -8.54
C LEU A 102 -2.13 -0.38 -7.93
N ILE A 103 -2.70 0.67 -7.35
CA ILE A 103 -1.97 1.68 -6.58
C ILE A 103 -2.36 1.52 -5.11
N VAL A 104 -1.39 1.16 -4.28
CA VAL A 104 -1.59 0.98 -2.83
C VAL A 104 -0.92 2.12 -2.09
N SER A 105 -1.62 2.71 -1.13
CA SER A 105 -1.03 3.63 -0.16
C SER A 105 -1.42 3.25 1.27
N SER A 106 -0.51 3.54 2.21
CA SER A 106 -0.75 3.32 3.63
C SER A 106 0.01 4.34 4.48
N ASN A 107 -0.27 4.39 5.78
CA ASN A 107 0.49 5.23 6.70
C ASN A 107 1.93 4.73 6.79
N VAL A 108 2.89 5.62 6.51
CA VAL A 108 4.31 5.34 6.65
C VAL A 108 4.94 6.34 7.61
N ARG A 109 5.50 5.84 8.71
CA ARG A 109 6.28 6.60 9.68
C ARG A 109 7.71 6.06 9.72
N GLY A 110 8.66 6.91 10.09
CA GLY A 110 10.02 6.46 10.44
C GLY A 110 10.00 5.86 11.84
N GLY A 111 10.87 4.87 12.08
CA GLY A 111 10.96 4.15 13.35
C GLY A 111 10.64 2.66 13.21
N GLY A 112 10.70 1.93 14.32
CA GLY A 112 10.52 0.47 14.36
C GLY A 112 9.18 -0.04 13.89
N ILE A 113 8.94 -1.34 14.11
CA ILE A 113 7.69 -2.00 13.74
C ILE A 113 6.56 -1.48 14.62
N ASP A 114 5.57 -0.90 13.96
CA ASP A 114 4.30 -0.57 14.59
C ASP A 114 3.35 -1.78 14.48
N LYS A 115 3.02 -2.39 15.62
CA LYS A 115 2.04 -3.48 15.67
C LYS A 115 0.62 -3.00 15.44
N GLY A 116 0.41 -1.69 15.50
CA GLY A 116 -0.89 -1.04 15.44
C GLY A 116 -1.56 -0.94 16.81
N GLU A 117 -2.44 0.01 16.93
CA GLU A 117 -3.18 0.31 18.17
C GLU A 117 -4.61 0.72 17.87
N PHE A 118 -5.47 0.58 18.87
CA PHE A 118 -6.82 1.14 18.82
C PHE A 118 -6.81 2.57 19.36
N THR A 119 -7.41 3.48 18.62
CA THR A 119 -7.62 4.86 19.05
C THR A 119 -8.73 4.94 20.12
N PRO A 120 -8.85 6.05 20.87
CA PRO A 120 -9.96 6.24 21.80
C PRO A 120 -11.35 6.14 21.15
N LEU A 121 -11.46 6.36 19.84
CA LEU A 121 -12.69 6.19 19.07
C LEU A 121 -12.96 4.72 18.68
N GLY A 122 -12.13 3.77 19.12
CA GLY A 122 -12.25 2.36 18.77
C GLY A 122 -11.87 2.04 17.32
N THR A 123 -11.24 2.95 16.59
CA THR A 123 -10.68 2.67 15.27
C THR A 123 -9.26 2.15 15.40
N PHE A 124 -8.90 1.17 14.57
CA PHE A 124 -7.52 0.70 14.51
C PHE A 124 -6.65 1.61 13.64
N THR A 125 -5.40 1.78 14.03
CA THR A 125 -4.38 2.43 13.20
C THR A 125 -3.07 1.69 13.26
N LYS A 126 -2.44 1.51 12.10
CA LYS A 126 -1.10 0.93 11.94
C LYS A 126 -0.26 1.82 11.03
N SER A 127 1.00 1.99 11.38
CA SER A 127 1.98 2.60 10.48
C SER A 127 2.98 1.54 10.02
N TYR A 128 3.51 1.72 8.84
CA TYR A 128 4.55 0.88 8.26
C TYR A 128 5.84 1.67 8.11
N SER A 129 7.00 1.01 8.10
CA SER A 129 8.13 1.56 7.37
C SER A 129 7.88 1.38 5.86
N HIS A 130 8.56 2.15 5.01
CA HIS A 130 8.37 1.99 3.56
C HIS A 130 8.84 0.62 3.05
N ILE A 131 9.87 0.04 3.68
CA ILE A 131 10.38 -1.30 3.37
C ILE A 131 9.37 -2.36 3.80
N GLU A 132 8.84 -2.22 5.01
CA GLU A 132 7.81 -3.13 5.53
C GLU A 132 6.56 -3.14 4.62
N LEU A 133 6.08 -1.96 4.21
CA LEU A 133 4.93 -1.87 3.32
C LEU A 133 5.21 -2.52 1.96
N LYS A 134 6.40 -2.27 1.37
CA LYS A 134 6.82 -2.91 0.12
C LYS A 134 6.86 -4.42 0.28
N ALA A 135 7.55 -4.92 1.31
CA ALA A 135 7.66 -6.35 1.58
C ALA A 135 6.30 -7.01 1.80
N TYR A 136 5.41 -6.35 2.56
CA TYR A 136 4.06 -6.84 2.78
C TYR A 136 3.27 -6.98 1.47
N ILE A 137 3.26 -5.94 0.63
CA ILE A 137 2.58 -5.97 -0.67
C ILE A 137 3.14 -7.10 -1.54
N GLN A 138 4.45 -7.21 -1.63
CA GLN A 138 5.11 -8.24 -2.45
C GLN A 138 4.85 -9.66 -1.95
N SER A 139 4.90 -9.88 -0.64
CA SER A 139 4.65 -11.20 -0.03
C SER A 139 3.21 -11.67 -0.23
N VAL A 140 2.24 -10.74 -0.20
CA VAL A 140 0.83 -11.06 -0.37
C VAL A 140 0.48 -11.28 -1.84
N LEU A 141 0.98 -10.42 -2.74
CA LEU A 141 0.56 -10.42 -4.14
C LEU A 141 1.45 -11.29 -5.05
N GLY A 142 2.71 -11.51 -4.69
CA GLY A 142 3.68 -12.19 -5.56
C GLY A 142 4.13 -11.35 -6.77
N PHE A 143 3.99 -10.02 -6.70
CA PHE A 143 4.34 -9.09 -7.78
C PHE A 143 5.26 -7.99 -7.26
N GLU A 144 6.07 -7.43 -8.15
CA GLU A 144 6.92 -6.29 -7.82
C GLU A 144 6.06 -5.08 -7.39
N ALA A 145 6.41 -4.47 -6.26
CA ALA A 145 5.85 -3.21 -5.80
C ALA A 145 6.81 -2.06 -6.14
N ILE A 146 6.49 -1.34 -7.21
CA ILE A 146 7.28 -0.20 -7.70
C ILE A 146 7.01 1.00 -6.80
N LYS A 147 8.04 1.55 -6.18
CA LYS A 147 7.92 2.71 -5.30
C LYS A 147 7.57 3.97 -6.10
N LEU A 148 6.44 4.59 -5.80
CA LEU A 148 6.07 5.91 -6.32
C LEU A 148 6.47 7.03 -5.37
N THR A 149 6.26 6.83 -4.07
CA THR A 149 6.68 7.69 -2.95
C THR A 149 6.97 6.80 -1.74
N LYS A 150 7.36 7.37 -0.60
CA LYS A 150 7.63 6.60 0.62
C LYS A 150 6.43 5.75 1.11
N ASP A 151 5.21 6.18 0.81
CA ASP A 151 3.95 5.63 1.30
C ASP A 151 3.03 5.11 0.19
N LYS A 152 3.50 5.09 -1.08
CA LYS A 152 2.70 4.67 -2.24
C LYS A 152 3.49 3.77 -3.18
N PHE A 153 2.84 2.69 -3.58
CA PHE A 153 3.41 1.68 -4.48
C PHE A 153 2.47 1.39 -5.64
N LEU A 154 3.06 1.13 -6.80
CA LEU A 154 2.39 0.70 -8.03
C LEU A 154 2.71 -0.77 -8.28
N ILE A 155 1.68 -1.56 -8.55
CA ILE A 155 1.77 -2.95 -8.95
C ILE A 155 1.15 -3.08 -10.34
N CYS A 156 1.87 -3.69 -11.30
CA CYS A 156 1.43 -3.83 -12.68
C CYS A 156 1.35 -5.31 -13.08
N ARG A 157 0.31 -5.68 -13.84
CA ARG A 157 0.17 -7.05 -14.35
C ARG A 157 1.15 -7.40 -15.48
N ASN A 158 1.54 -6.42 -16.28
CA ASN A 158 2.35 -6.64 -17.49
C ASN A 158 3.85 -6.39 -17.28
N ILE A 159 4.30 -6.22 -16.05
CA ILE A 159 5.74 -6.14 -15.74
C ILE A 159 6.17 -7.51 -15.24
N SER A 160 6.57 -8.38 -16.16
CA SER A 160 7.23 -9.66 -15.85
C SER A 160 8.74 -9.41 -15.61
N ARG A 161 9.10 -8.56 -14.66
CA ARG A 161 10.46 -8.58 -14.15
C ARG A 161 10.58 -9.73 -13.17
N GLN A 162 11.58 -10.57 -13.35
CA GLN A 162 12.00 -11.48 -12.29
C GLN A 162 12.47 -10.61 -11.14
N PHE A 163 11.77 -10.66 -10.03
CA PHE A 163 12.19 -9.99 -8.80
C PHE A 163 12.21 -11.03 -7.68
N THR A 164 13.14 -10.88 -6.78
CA THR A 164 13.16 -11.69 -5.55
C THR A 164 12.23 -11.02 -4.54
N PRO A 165 11.14 -11.67 -4.13
CA PRO A 165 10.23 -11.08 -3.15
C PRO A 165 10.97 -10.81 -1.84
N LEU A 166 10.76 -9.63 -1.27
CA LEU A 166 11.15 -9.37 0.11
C LEU A 166 10.26 -10.25 1.01
N HIS A 167 10.89 -11.12 1.79
CA HIS A 167 10.15 -11.94 2.74
C HIS A 167 9.71 -11.08 3.92
N TYR A 168 8.41 -10.83 4.05
CA TYR A 168 7.84 -9.97 5.08
C TYR A 168 8.28 -10.38 6.48
N ASP A 169 8.24 -11.66 6.79
CA ASP A 169 8.65 -12.19 8.11
C ASP A 169 10.12 -11.94 8.44
N GLN A 170 11.00 -11.95 7.44
CA GLN A 170 12.42 -11.62 7.61
C GLN A 170 12.62 -10.13 7.90
N VAL A 171 11.84 -9.25 7.21
CA VAL A 171 11.84 -7.81 7.47
C VAL A 171 11.41 -7.55 8.91
N ILE A 172 10.35 -8.20 9.37
CA ILE A 172 9.83 -8.08 10.73
C ILE A 172 10.86 -8.55 11.75
N LYS A 173 11.38 -9.78 11.62
CA LYS A 173 12.39 -10.35 12.54
C LYS A 173 13.63 -9.47 12.66
N HIS A 174 14.12 -8.95 11.53
CA HIS A 174 15.28 -8.08 11.53
C HIS A 174 15.02 -6.75 12.26
N SER A 175 13.87 -6.15 12.04
CA SER A 175 13.48 -4.91 12.71
C SER A 175 13.21 -5.11 14.21
N GLU A 176 12.66 -6.25 14.62
CA GLU A 176 12.50 -6.64 16.04
C GLU A 176 13.85 -6.85 16.72
N ALA A 177 14.80 -7.52 16.06
CA ALA A 177 16.14 -7.73 16.59
C ALA A 177 16.87 -6.40 16.81
N ILE A 178 16.75 -5.43 15.91
CA ILE A 178 17.32 -4.09 16.07
C ILE A 178 16.65 -3.35 17.23
N ALA A 179 15.34 -3.40 17.35
CA ALA A 179 14.60 -2.76 18.44
C ALA A 179 14.99 -3.33 19.80
N ALA A 180 15.24 -4.65 19.89
CA ALA A 180 15.66 -5.32 21.13
C ALA A 180 17.04 -4.87 21.62
N THR A 181 17.92 -4.36 20.74
CA THR A 181 19.25 -3.85 21.12
C THR A 181 19.19 -2.45 21.72
N GLY A 182 18.04 -1.79 21.76
CA GLY A 182 17.89 -0.39 22.18
C GLY A 182 18.60 0.61 21.24
N TRP A 183 19.14 0.13 20.15
CA TRP A 183 19.85 0.97 19.18
C TRP A 183 18.84 1.62 18.23
N ILE A 184 18.66 2.93 18.37
CA ILE A 184 17.89 3.73 17.40
C ILE A 184 18.78 3.93 16.18
N ALA A 185 18.83 2.92 15.31
CA ALA A 185 19.53 3.09 14.04
C ALA A 185 18.89 4.23 13.24
N PRO A 186 19.70 5.15 12.68
CA PRO A 186 19.21 6.01 11.63
C PRO A 186 18.55 5.13 10.56
N MET A 187 17.39 5.55 10.03
CA MET A 187 16.62 4.78 9.05
C MET A 187 17.49 4.23 7.90
N ASN A 188 18.54 4.96 7.52
CA ASN A 188 19.56 4.57 6.54
C ASN A 188 20.45 3.38 6.97
N ALA A 189 20.67 3.16 8.26
CA ALA A 189 21.49 2.04 8.73
C ALA A 189 20.68 0.73 8.74
N VAL A 190 19.38 0.80 9.05
CA VAL A 190 18.46 -0.34 8.92
C VAL A 190 18.36 -0.76 7.46
N ILE A 191 18.26 0.21 6.54
CA ILE A 191 18.24 -0.02 5.09
C ILE A 191 19.57 -0.62 4.63
N LYS A 192 20.71 -0.10 5.06
CA LYS A 192 22.04 -0.61 4.70
C LYS A 192 22.30 -2.02 5.25
N GLY A 193 21.93 -2.30 6.49
CA GLY A 193 22.03 -3.64 7.08
C GLY A 193 21.14 -4.64 6.35
N PHE A 194 19.93 -4.26 6.01
CA PHE A 194 18.99 -5.07 5.27
C PHE A 194 19.47 -5.35 3.84
N CYS A 195 19.99 -4.34 3.13
CA CYS A 195 20.62 -4.52 1.83
C CYS A 195 21.88 -5.39 1.87
N TRP A 196 22.64 -5.35 2.95
CA TRP A 196 23.85 -6.13 3.09
C TRP A 196 23.59 -7.63 3.24
N ASP A 197 22.56 -8.01 3.98
CA ASP A 197 22.15 -9.40 4.12
C ASP A 197 21.53 -9.95 2.81
N PHE A 198 20.86 -9.11 2.03
CA PHE A 198 20.34 -9.49 0.72
C PHE A 198 21.43 -9.71 -0.34
N LYS A 199 22.61 -9.09 -0.24
CA LYS A 199 23.74 -9.40 -1.14
C LYS A 199 24.21 -10.84 -1.07
N LYS A 200 23.85 -11.57 -0.02
CA LYS A 200 24.14 -13.00 0.15
C LYS A 200 23.06 -13.92 -0.46
N VAL A 201 21.97 -13.37 -0.95
CA VAL A 201 20.92 -14.14 -1.61
C VAL A 201 21.29 -14.29 -3.09
N PRO A 202 21.47 -15.50 -3.63
CA PRO A 202 21.80 -15.71 -5.03
C PRO A 202 20.75 -15.05 -5.93
N GLY A 203 21.18 -14.19 -6.87
CA GLY A 203 20.32 -13.50 -7.82
C GLY A 203 19.78 -12.13 -7.36
N TYR A 204 20.22 -11.62 -6.22
CA TYR A 204 19.87 -10.28 -5.77
C TYR A 204 20.83 -9.23 -6.32
N ASP A 205 20.31 -8.29 -7.13
CA ASP A 205 21.06 -7.10 -7.58
C ASP A 205 20.60 -5.87 -6.76
N PRO A 206 21.47 -5.29 -5.93
CA PRO A 206 21.14 -4.12 -5.12
C PRO A 206 20.90 -2.85 -5.95
N ILE A 207 21.31 -2.80 -7.22
CA ILE A 207 21.13 -1.65 -8.11
C ILE A 207 19.66 -1.48 -8.49
N ASP A 208 18.88 -2.55 -8.53
CA ASP A 208 17.48 -2.53 -8.98
C ASP A 208 16.46 -2.11 -7.90
N THR A 209 16.93 -1.89 -6.66
CA THR A 209 16.03 -1.50 -5.54
C THR A 209 15.70 -0.01 -5.50
N GLY A 210 16.32 0.83 -6.31
CA GLY A 210 16.15 2.29 -6.27
C GLY A 210 16.51 2.93 -4.92
N ILE A 211 17.32 2.24 -4.09
CA ILE A 211 17.83 2.71 -2.81
C ILE A 211 19.23 3.26 -3.04
N TYR A 212 19.32 4.48 -3.57
CA TYR A 212 20.53 5.29 -3.52
C TYR A 212 20.28 6.57 -2.73
N PRO A 213 21.35 7.09 -2.11
CA PRO A 213 21.29 8.17 -1.11
C PRO A 213 20.63 9.43 -1.62
#